data_75845abe1166859b7ff7488344c91fbd
#
_entry.id   75845abe1166859b7ff7488344c91fbd
#
_cell.length_a   1.000
_cell.length_b   1.000
_cell.length_c   1.000
_cell.angle_alpha   90.00
_cell.angle_beta   90.00
_cell.angle_gamma   90.00
#
_symmetry.space_group_name_H-M   'P 1'
#
loop_
_entity.id
_entity.type
_entity.pdbx_description
1 polymer ?
#
loop_
_entity_poly.entity_id
_entity_poly.type
_entity_poly.pdbx_seq_one_letter_code
_entity_poly.pdbx_strand_id
1 'polypeptide(L)'
;QLKQKIKILYFEFKQRYGSPRITAELHALGYQISRVTVAKYMNELGLKSKLSKKFKITTNSKHNYLIAENVLDRDFKATTISQKWVSDITYIQTKEGFLYLTTIIDLYDRKLIGWSLSNTMSADDTSLAAFRMAIKNRPIEKGLIFHSDQGVQYATKKFTNILASYGVIRSMSRKGNCWDNAVAESFFKSLKTELIYGNKLIFRKQMESEIFQYIEIWYNRKRRHSSLNYKTIEEFNNLNNVYKNVA
;
A
#
# COMPACT_ATOMS: atom_id res chain seq x y z
N GLN A 1 -0.75 -10.37 -33.60
CA GLN A 1 0.36 -9.76 -32.85
C GLN A 1 -0.11 -9.15 -31.51
N LEU A 2 -1.12 -8.26 -31.49
CA LEU A 2 -1.54 -7.55 -30.26
C LEU A 2 -2.13 -8.46 -29.17
N LYS A 3 -3.01 -9.42 -29.52
CA LYS A 3 -3.53 -10.42 -28.58
C LYS A 3 -2.41 -11.24 -27.94
N GLN A 4 -1.39 -11.60 -28.69
CA GLN A 4 -0.22 -12.30 -28.19
C GLN A 4 0.57 -11.42 -27.20
N LYS A 5 0.74 -10.12 -27.48
CA LYS A 5 1.40 -9.19 -26.55
C LYS A 5 0.62 -9.03 -25.24
N ILE A 6 -0.72 -8.92 -25.31
CA ILE A 6 -1.60 -8.90 -24.13
C ILE A 6 -1.40 -10.15 -23.28
N LYS A 7 -1.35 -11.34 -23.91
CA LYS A 7 -1.13 -12.62 -23.22
C LYS A 7 0.23 -12.64 -22.51
N ILE A 8 1.30 -12.21 -23.21
CA ILE A 8 2.65 -12.12 -22.62
C ILE A 8 2.65 -11.21 -21.40
N LEU A 9 2.16 -9.99 -21.51
CA LEU A 9 2.11 -9.03 -20.38
C LEU A 9 1.28 -9.59 -19.21
N TYR A 10 0.13 -10.23 -19.49
CA TYR A 10 -0.71 -10.80 -18.45
C TYR A 10 0.04 -11.85 -17.60
N PHE A 11 0.81 -12.73 -18.21
CA PHE A 11 1.59 -13.76 -17.50
C PHE A 11 2.86 -13.18 -16.88
N GLU A 12 3.55 -12.25 -17.54
CA GLU A 12 4.69 -11.51 -17.00
C GLU A 12 4.36 -10.84 -15.66
N PHE A 13 3.19 -10.20 -15.60
CA PHE A 13 2.68 -9.60 -14.37
C PHE A 13 1.94 -10.58 -13.44
N LYS A 14 2.20 -11.89 -13.58
CA LYS A 14 1.66 -12.96 -12.71
C LYS A 14 0.13 -12.91 -12.58
N GLN A 15 -0.58 -12.58 -13.67
CA GLN A 15 -2.05 -12.49 -13.74
C GLN A 15 -2.66 -11.44 -12.79
N ARG A 16 -1.85 -10.49 -12.31
CA ARG A 16 -2.29 -9.45 -11.35
C ARG A 16 -3.05 -8.31 -12.02
N TYR A 17 -2.83 -8.09 -13.31
CA TYR A 17 -3.36 -6.96 -14.05
C TYR A 17 -4.66 -7.30 -14.81
N GLY A 18 -5.66 -6.43 -14.64
CA GLY A 18 -6.82 -6.36 -15.53
C GLY A 18 -6.61 -5.36 -16.67
N SER A 19 -7.62 -5.23 -17.53
CA SER A 19 -7.54 -4.38 -18.73
C SER A 19 -6.99 -2.96 -18.48
N PRO A 20 -7.31 -2.23 -17.38
CA PRO A 20 -6.77 -0.88 -17.21
C PRO A 20 -5.23 -0.82 -17.13
N ARG A 21 -4.62 -1.74 -16.37
CA ARG A 21 -3.15 -1.78 -16.23
C ARG A 21 -2.47 -2.38 -17.44
N ILE A 22 -3.05 -3.41 -18.06
CA ILE A 22 -2.55 -3.96 -19.35
C ILE A 22 -2.57 -2.87 -20.44
N THR A 23 -3.62 -2.03 -20.48
CA THR A 23 -3.67 -0.89 -21.43
C THR A 23 -2.54 0.09 -21.15
N ALA A 24 -2.29 0.42 -19.90
CA ALA A 24 -1.21 1.34 -19.53
C ALA A 24 0.19 0.79 -19.90
N GLU A 25 0.42 -0.53 -19.77
CA GLU A 25 1.65 -1.16 -20.24
C GLU A 25 1.78 -1.11 -21.77
N LEU A 26 0.69 -1.36 -22.49
CA LEU A 26 0.69 -1.25 -23.95
C LEU A 26 0.98 0.18 -24.43
N HIS A 27 0.40 1.19 -23.74
CA HIS A 27 0.71 2.60 -24.05
C HIS A 27 2.19 2.93 -23.78
N ALA A 28 2.76 2.43 -22.68
CA ALA A 28 4.18 2.61 -22.37
C ALA A 28 5.10 1.94 -23.44
N LEU A 29 4.60 0.89 -24.11
CA LEU A 29 5.27 0.22 -25.23
C LEU A 29 4.97 0.87 -26.60
N GLY A 30 4.27 2.01 -26.64
CA GLY A 30 3.95 2.75 -27.87
C GLY A 30 2.69 2.31 -28.61
N TYR A 31 1.91 1.35 -28.08
CA TYR A 31 0.67 0.92 -28.73
C TYR A 31 -0.46 1.93 -28.47
N GLN A 32 -1.13 2.37 -29.51
CA GLN A 32 -2.35 3.18 -29.43
C GLN A 32 -3.59 2.29 -29.42
N ILE A 33 -4.11 1.97 -28.25
CA ILE A 33 -5.25 1.07 -28.06
C ILE A 33 -6.15 1.52 -26.92
N SER A 34 -7.46 1.36 -27.08
CA SER A 34 -8.42 1.68 -26.05
C SER A 34 -8.49 0.56 -24.98
N ARG A 35 -8.82 0.97 -23.74
CA ARG A 35 -9.10 0.03 -22.65
C ARG A 35 -10.23 -0.95 -22.98
N VAL A 36 -11.23 -0.51 -23.76
CA VAL A 36 -12.36 -1.35 -24.16
C VAL A 36 -11.89 -2.46 -25.08
N THR A 37 -11.04 -2.14 -26.06
CA THR A 37 -10.45 -3.14 -26.97
C THR A 37 -9.58 -4.14 -26.22
N VAL A 38 -8.75 -3.68 -25.27
CA VAL A 38 -7.95 -4.58 -24.42
C VAL A 38 -8.85 -5.50 -23.60
N ALA A 39 -9.92 -4.98 -22.98
CA ALA A 39 -10.88 -5.79 -22.23
C ALA A 39 -11.55 -6.86 -23.13
N LYS A 40 -11.95 -6.49 -24.33
CA LYS A 40 -12.50 -7.43 -25.33
C LYS A 40 -11.50 -8.55 -25.62
N TYR A 41 -10.25 -8.21 -25.95
CA TYR A 41 -9.22 -9.20 -26.27
C TYR A 41 -8.87 -10.09 -25.06
N MET A 42 -8.83 -9.54 -23.85
CA MET A 42 -8.63 -10.34 -22.64
C MET A 42 -9.77 -11.35 -22.46
N ASN A 43 -11.03 -10.96 -22.69
CA ASN A 43 -12.18 -11.86 -22.62
C ASN A 43 -12.11 -12.96 -23.67
N GLU A 44 -11.79 -12.63 -24.91
CA GLU A 44 -11.63 -13.59 -26.02
C GLU A 44 -10.50 -14.61 -25.75
N LEU A 45 -9.47 -14.20 -25.02
CA LEU A 45 -8.34 -15.04 -24.59
C LEU A 45 -8.61 -15.78 -23.26
N GLY A 46 -9.78 -15.61 -22.63
CA GLY A 46 -10.10 -16.20 -21.32
C GLY A 46 -9.27 -15.65 -20.18
N LEU A 47 -8.62 -14.48 -20.32
CA LEU A 47 -7.75 -13.89 -19.33
C LEU A 47 -8.57 -13.08 -18.29
N LYS A 48 -8.58 -13.55 -17.05
CA LYS A 48 -9.30 -12.91 -15.93
C LYS A 48 -8.34 -12.50 -14.84
N SER A 49 -8.35 -11.22 -14.45
CA SER A 49 -7.57 -10.77 -13.29
C SER A 49 -8.09 -11.40 -12.00
N LYS A 50 -7.22 -11.56 -11.00
CA LYS A 50 -7.61 -12.06 -9.68
C LYS A 50 -8.69 -11.17 -9.07
N LEU A 51 -9.78 -11.78 -8.57
CA LEU A 51 -10.88 -11.07 -7.91
C LEU A 51 -10.58 -10.87 -6.43
N SER A 52 -10.88 -9.67 -5.91
CA SER A 52 -10.80 -9.42 -4.48
C SER A 52 -11.98 -10.06 -3.74
N LYS A 53 -11.71 -10.73 -2.61
CA LYS A 53 -12.76 -11.18 -1.68
C LYS A 53 -13.25 -10.00 -0.84
N LYS A 54 -14.47 -10.10 -0.26
CA LYS A 54 -14.99 -9.10 0.68
C LYS A 54 -14.06 -9.00 1.91
N PHE A 55 -13.83 -7.78 2.35
CA PHE A 55 -12.99 -7.47 3.52
C PHE A 55 -13.71 -7.81 4.84
N LYS A 56 -12.96 -8.23 5.87
CA LYS A 56 -13.44 -8.45 7.23
C LYS A 56 -12.70 -7.52 8.18
N ILE A 57 -13.43 -6.76 9.00
CA ILE A 57 -12.87 -5.84 10.00
C ILE A 57 -12.20 -6.64 11.12
N THR A 58 -10.98 -6.28 11.50
CA THR A 58 -10.16 -6.99 12.50
C THR A 58 -9.54 -6.09 13.55
N THR A 59 -9.83 -4.79 13.56
CA THR A 59 -9.23 -3.82 14.50
C THR A 59 -9.79 -3.96 15.90
N ASN A 60 -8.92 -4.07 16.91
CA ASN A 60 -9.29 -3.95 18.31
C ASN A 60 -9.14 -2.51 18.78
N SER A 61 -10.25 -1.77 18.84
CA SER A 61 -10.32 -0.38 19.30
C SER A 61 -10.83 -0.22 20.73
N LYS A 62 -10.93 -1.31 21.49
CA LYS A 62 -11.37 -1.28 22.91
C LYS A 62 -10.14 -1.09 23.82
N HIS A 63 -9.75 0.14 24.08
CA HIS A 63 -8.68 0.50 25.02
C HIS A 63 -8.93 1.90 25.61
N ASN A 64 -8.27 2.21 26.74
CA ASN A 64 -8.41 3.48 27.47
C ASN A 64 -7.33 4.53 27.11
N TYR A 65 -6.59 4.35 26.01
CA TYR A 65 -5.61 5.35 25.58
C TYR A 65 -6.29 6.57 24.93
N LEU A 66 -5.61 7.72 25.00
CA LEU A 66 -6.06 8.94 24.32
C LEU A 66 -6.05 8.76 22.80
N ILE A 67 -7.22 8.98 22.21
CA ILE A 67 -7.43 8.95 20.75
C ILE A 67 -7.19 10.35 20.21
N ALA A 68 -6.42 10.50 19.15
CA ALA A 68 -6.24 11.78 18.47
C ALA A 68 -7.46 12.10 17.57
N GLU A 69 -7.68 13.38 17.32
CA GLU A 69 -8.69 13.83 16.36
C GLU A 69 -8.36 13.36 14.94
N ASN A 70 -9.40 13.25 14.10
CA ASN A 70 -9.22 12.94 12.69
C ASN A 70 -8.84 14.21 11.89
N VAL A 71 -7.57 14.60 11.98
CA VAL A 71 -7.02 15.77 11.26
C VAL A 71 -6.92 15.52 9.75
N LEU A 72 -6.74 14.28 9.32
CA LEU A 72 -6.65 13.93 7.90
C LEU A 72 -7.99 14.14 7.16
N ASP A 73 -9.10 13.88 7.85
CA ASP A 73 -10.49 14.01 7.37
C ASP A 73 -10.72 13.61 5.91
N ARG A 74 -10.17 12.45 5.52
CA ARG A 74 -10.23 11.88 4.16
C ARG A 74 -9.57 12.73 3.07
N ASP A 75 -8.83 13.76 3.42
CA ASP A 75 -8.01 14.48 2.45
C ASP A 75 -6.72 13.70 2.14
N PHE A 76 -6.84 12.71 1.24
CA PHE A 76 -5.75 11.86 0.80
C PHE A 76 -4.88 12.47 -0.30
N LYS A 77 -5.04 13.76 -0.60
CA LYS A 77 -4.18 14.49 -1.52
C LYS A 77 -2.96 15.02 -0.77
N ALA A 78 -1.80 14.87 -1.37
CA ALA A 78 -0.56 15.48 -0.92
C ALA A 78 0.17 16.08 -2.13
N THR A 79 0.81 17.24 -1.95
CA THR A 79 1.51 17.96 -3.01
C THR A 79 3.02 17.72 -2.97
N THR A 80 3.53 17.26 -1.82
CA THR A 80 4.94 16.94 -1.61
C THR A 80 5.09 15.65 -0.81
N ILE A 81 6.29 15.07 -0.86
CA ILE A 81 6.68 13.97 0.02
C ILE A 81 6.61 14.39 1.49
N SER A 82 6.37 13.44 2.37
CA SER A 82 6.36 13.66 3.84
C SER A 82 5.35 14.70 4.34
N GLN A 83 4.31 14.97 3.57
CA GLN A 83 3.20 15.82 4.01
C GLN A 83 2.15 15.04 4.79
N LYS A 84 1.83 13.83 4.34
CA LYS A 84 0.83 12.95 4.95
C LYS A 84 1.24 11.49 4.80
N TRP A 85 1.36 10.79 5.92
CA TRP A 85 1.59 9.34 5.95
C TRP A 85 0.38 8.64 6.55
N VAL A 86 0.00 7.51 5.97
CA VAL A 86 -1.06 6.64 6.51
C VAL A 86 -0.48 5.29 6.88
N SER A 87 -0.97 4.73 7.98
CA SER A 87 -0.51 3.45 8.51
C SER A 87 -1.68 2.57 8.90
N ASP A 88 -1.49 1.26 8.78
CA ASP A 88 -2.45 0.25 9.21
C ASP A 88 -1.74 -1.10 9.41
N ILE A 89 -2.41 -2.02 10.11
CA ILE A 89 -1.91 -3.36 10.41
C ILE A 89 -2.88 -4.40 9.86
N THR A 90 -2.35 -5.41 9.17
CA THR A 90 -3.15 -6.52 8.70
C THR A 90 -2.59 -7.87 9.14
N TYR A 91 -3.48 -8.86 9.19
CA TYR A 91 -3.18 -10.25 9.54
C TYR A 91 -2.98 -11.07 8.27
N ILE A 92 -1.92 -11.87 8.23
CA ILE A 92 -1.59 -12.79 7.14
C ILE A 92 -1.48 -14.19 7.73
N GLN A 93 -2.37 -15.08 7.30
CA GLN A 93 -2.37 -16.46 7.78
C GLN A 93 -1.27 -17.27 7.09
N THR A 94 -0.52 -18.02 7.88
CA THR A 94 0.50 -18.98 7.44
C THR A 94 0.21 -20.37 8.01
N LYS A 95 1.00 -21.37 7.65
CA LYS A 95 0.93 -22.71 8.25
C LYS A 95 1.26 -22.72 9.75
N GLU A 96 2.00 -21.71 10.23
CA GLU A 96 2.49 -21.61 11.61
C GLU A 96 1.73 -20.55 12.43
N GLY A 97 0.52 -20.16 12.00
CA GLY A 97 -0.28 -19.10 12.61
C GLY A 97 -0.20 -17.78 11.86
N PHE A 98 -0.50 -16.67 12.53
CA PHE A 98 -0.54 -15.36 11.91
C PHE A 98 0.82 -14.67 11.87
N LEU A 99 1.04 -13.89 10.81
CA LEU A 99 1.99 -12.79 10.73
C LEU A 99 1.20 -11.47 10.71
N TYR A 100 1.77 -10.46 11.33
CA TYR A 100 1.20 -9.12 11.42
C TYR A 100 2.05 -8.19 10.55
N LEU A 101 1.46 -7.68 9.47
CA LEU A 101 2.12 -6.73 8.58
C LEU A 101 1.62 -5.33 8.90
N THR A 102 2.51 -4.48 9.39
CA THR A 102 2.30 -3.04 9.54
C THR A 102 2.89 -2.32 8.34
N THR A 103 2.19 -1.32 7.82
CA THR A 103 2.67 -0.54 6.67
C THR A 103 2.52 0.95 6.90
N ILE A 104 3.45 1.74 6.34
CA ILE A 104 3.38 3.20 6.30
C ILE A 104 3.53 3.63 4.85
N ILE A 105 2.54 4.36 4.35
CA ILE A 105 2.44 4.80 2.96
C ILE A 105 2.46 6.33 2.94
N ASP A 106 3.34 6.90 2.13
CA ASP A 106 3.32 8.33 1.83
C ASP A 106 2.22 8.62 0.80
N LEU A 107 1.34 9.56 1.12
CA LEU A 107 0.19 9.87 0.27
C LEU A 107 0.56 10.61 -1.02
N TYR A 108 1.75 11.20 -1.10
CA TYR A 108 2.19 11.92 -2.29
C TYR A 108 2.37 10.99 -3.49
N ASP A 109 3.22 9.98 -3.34
CA ASP A 109 3.57 9.06 -4.43
C ASP A 109 3.06 7.63 -4.21
N ARG A 110 2.32 7.40 -3.13
CA ARG A 110 1.79 6.07 -2.74
C ARG A 110 2.88 5.06 -2.40
N LYS A 111 4.13 5.49 -2.23
CA LYS A 111 5.24 4.62 -1.87
C LYS A 111 5.05 4.09 -0.46
N LEU A 112 5.26 2.79 -0.31
CA LEU A 112 5.35 2.15 0.98
C LEU A 112 6.76 2.40 1.51
N ILE A 113 6.87 3.34 2.46
CA ILE A 113 8.15 3.88 2.97
C ILE A 113 8.63 3.18 4.23
N GLY A 114 7.72 2.55 4.97
CA GLY A 114 8.04 1.77 6.16
C GLY A 114 7.10 0.59 6.30
N TRP A 115 7.64 -0.52 6.75
CA TRP A 115 6.85 -1.70 7.08
C TRP A 115 7.58 -2.57 8.10
N SER A 116 6.80 -3.35 8.80
CA SER A 116 7.31 -4.41 9.69
C SER A 116 6.47 -5.66 9.53
N LEU A 117 7.11 -6.80 9.66
CA LEU A 117 6.45 -8.10 9.67
C LEU A 117 6.83 -8.82 10.96
N SER A 118 5.84 -9.17 11.76
CA SER A 118 6.04 -9.74 13.08
C SER A 118 5.11 -10.92 13.35
N ASN A 119 5.49 -11.79 14.25
CA ASN A 119 4.62 -12.82 14.82
C ASN A 119 3.93 -12.38 16.12
N THR A 120 4.18 -11.17 16.59
CA THR A 120 3.54 -10.54 17.74
C THR A 120 2.82 -9.25 17.36
N MET A 121 1.86 -8.82 18.19
CA MET A 121 1.11 -7.58 18.04
C MET A 121 1.64 -6.47 18.95
N SER A 122 2.87 -6.61 19.49
CA SER A 122 3.47 -5.54 20.30
C SER A 122 3.66 -4.26 19.49
N ALA A 123 3.57 -3.11 20.11
CA ALA A 123 3.83 -1.84 19.42
C ALA A 123 5.29 -1.73 18.93
N ASP A 124 6.23 -2.35 19.67
CA ASP A 124 7.65 -2.37 19.31
C ASP A 124 7.91 -3.09 17.99
N ASP A 125 7.26 -4.25 17.81
CA ASP A 125 7.45 -5.10 16.62
C ASP A 125 6.59 -4.66 15.42
N THR A 126 5.59 -3.82 15.67
CA THR A 126 4.62 -3.37 14.66
C THR A 126 4.82 -1.88 14.33
N SER A 127 4.05 -0.99 14.96
CA SER A 127 4.01 0.44 14.63
C SER A 127 5.36 1.15 14.78
N LEU A 128 6.12 0.85 15.85
CA LEU A 128 7.43 1.45 16.08
C LEU A 128 8.48 0.94 15.09
N ALA A 129 8.51 -0.36 14.80
CA ALA A 129 9.45 -0.91 13.82
C ALA A 129 9.20 -0.34 12.43
N ALA A 130 7.93 -0.28 11.99
CA ALA A 130 7.56 0.31 10.71
C ALA A 130 7.91 1.82 10.65
N PHE A 131 7.66 2.57 11.74
CA PHE A 131 8.00 4.00 11.79
C PHE A 131 9.51 4.25 11.74
N ARG A 132 10.31 3.46 12.46
CA ARG A 132 11.78 3.53 12.39
C ARG A 132 12.32 3.26 10.97
N MET A 133 11.70 2.37 10.22
CA MET A 133 12.02 2.14 8.82
C MET A 133 11.61 3.34 7.96
N ALA A 134 10.42 3.89 8.17
CA ALA A 134 9.91 5.01 7.40
C ALA A 134 10.82 6.24 7.50
N ILE A 135 11.27 6.61 8.71
CA ILE A 135 12.16 7.77 8.91
C ILE A 135 13.57 7.60 8.33
N LYS A 136 14.01 6.34 8.13
CA LYS A 136 15.27 6.08 7.38
C LYS A 136 15.10 6.26 5.88
N ASN A 137 13.91 5.99 5.36
CA ASN A 137 13.62 6.02 3.93
C ASN A 137 13.12 7.38 3.44
N ARG A 138 12.63 8.22 4.36
CA ARG A 138 12.12 9.58 4.08
C ARG A 138 12.36 10.52 5.25
N PRO A 139 12.82 11.74 4.99
CA PRO A 139 12.92 12.77 6.02
C PRO A 139 11.51 13.13 6.53
N ILE A 140 11.44 13.53 7.79
CA ILE A 140 10.22 14.11 8.36
C ILE A 140 10.25 15.61 8.10
N GLU A 141 9.21 16.09 7.42
CA GLU A 141 8.99 17.50 7.20
C GLU A 141 8.12 18.11 8.30
N LYS A 142 8.31 19.39 8.60
CA LYS A 142 7.50 20.09 9.61
C LYS A 142 6.03 20.06 9.20
N GLY A 143 5.18 19.62 10.15
CA GLY A 143 3.73 19.51 9.91
C GLY A 143 3.29 18.19 9.27
N LEU A 144 4.18 17.18 9.18
CA LEU A 144 3.79 15.84 8.75
C LEU A 144 2.59 15.34 9.56
N ILE A 145 1.52 14.95 8.86
CA ILE A 145 0.37 14.26 9.45
C ILE A 145 0.60 12.74 9.36
N PHE A 146 0.60 12.07 10.52
CA PHE A 146 0.61 10.62 10.60
C PHE A 146 -0.78 10.11 10.99
N HIS A 147 -1.45 9.46 10.05
CA HIS A 147 -2.80 8.93 10.24
C HIS A 147 -2.82 7.41 10.38
N SER A 148 -3.59 6.92 11.35
CA SER A 148 -3.83 5.49 11.58
C SER A 148 -5.27 5.20 11.97
N ASP A 149 -5.62 3.93 12.08
CA ASP A 149 -6.81 3.53 12.81
C ASP A 149 -6.64 3.73 14.34
N GLN A 150 -7.69 3.39 15.12
CA GLN A 150 -7.65 3.45 16.58
C GLN A 150 -7.05 2.19 17.23
N GLY A 151 -6.16 1.47 16.53
CA GLY A 151 -5.49 0.30 17.08
C GLY A 151 -4.60 0.63 18.26
N VAL A 152 -4.60 -0.23 19.30
CA VAL A 152 -3.82 -0.04 20.53
C VAL A 152 -2.33 0.24 20.25
N GLN A 153 -1.76 -0.35 19.21
CA GLN A 153 -0.35 -0.18 18.81
C GLN A 153 0.01 1.27 18.47
N TYR A 154 -0.93 2.04 17.95
CA TYR A 154 -0.78 3.46 17.60
C TYR A 154 -1.10 4.40 18.77
N ALA A 155 -1.80 3.89 19.79
CA ALA A 155 -2.23 4.68 20.96
C ALA A 155 -1.28 4.56 22.16
N THR A 156 -0.30 3.64 22.12
CA THR A 156 0.66 3.47 23.23
C THR A 156 1.47 4.74 23.49
N LYS A 157 1.76 5.04 24.77
CA LYS A 157 2.62 6.18 25.16
C LYS A 157 3.96 6.17 24.43
N LYS A 158 4.56 4.99 24.22
CA LYS A 158 5.84 4.84 23.53
C LYS A 158 5.75 5.32 22.08
N PHE A 159 4.70 4.93 21.34
CA PHE A 159 4.50 5.36 19.96
C PHE A 159 4.16 6.85 19.87
N THR A 160 3.29 7.34 20.75
CA THR A 160 2.90 8.76 20.76
C THR A 160 4.06 9.69 21.10
N ASN A 161 4.93 9.29 22.05
CA ASN A 161 6.11 10.07 22.43
C ASN A 161 7.13 10.16 21.29
N ILE A 162 7.34 9.06 20.54
CA ILE A 162 8.25 9.10 19.40
C ILE A 162 7.70 10.01 18.27
N LEU A 163 6.42 9.98 17.97
CA LEU A 163 5.82 10.91 17.01
C LEU A 163 5.99 12.36 17.46
N ALA A 164 5.73 12.64 18.74
CA ALA A 164 5.87 13.97 19.33
C ALA A 164 7.33 14.48 19.28
N SER A 165 8.32 13.61 19.53
CA SER A 165 9.74 13.98 19.45
C SER A 165 10.20 14.41 18.04
N TYR A 166 9.47 14.00 17.01
CA TYR A 166 9.68 14.44 15.64
C TYR A 166 8.74 15.57 15.20
N GLY A 167 7.89 16.10 16.09
CA GLY A 167 6.93 17.15 15.76
C GLY A 167 5.83 16.70 14.78
N VAL A 168 5.54 15.40 14.74
CA VAL A 168 4.52 14.80 13.86
C VAL A 168 3.13 15.02 14.41
N ILE A 169 2.21 15.49 13.58
CA ILE A 169 0.79 15.67 13.92
C ILE A 169 0.10 14.31 13.84
N ARG A 170 -0.43 13.85 14.96
CA ARG A 170 -1.20 12.61 15.02
C ARG A 170 -2.61 12.84 14.50
N SER A 171 -3.08 11.86 13.74
CA SER A 171 -4.47 11.79 13.27
C SER A 171 -4.97 10.34 13.37
N MET A 172 -6.20 10.14 13.82
CA MET A 172 -6.79 8.80 13.92
C MET A 172 -8.16 8.74 13.28
N SER A 173 -8.47 7.61 12.64
CA SER A 173 -9.79 7.36 12.05
C SER A 173 -10.90 7.45 13.10
N ARG A 174 -12.08 7.87 12.71
CA ARG A 174 -13.28 7.77 13.55
C ARG A 174 -13.63 6.30 13.79
N LYS A 175 -14.15 6.00 14.96
CA LYS A 175 -14.47 4.62 15.36
C LYS A 175 -15.44 3.99 14.36
N GLY A 176 -15.09 2.81 13.86
CA GLY A 176 -15.90 2.04 12.93
C GLY A 176 -16.00 2.63 11.50
N ASN A 177 -15.24 3.68 11.20
CA ASN A 177 -15.26 4.31 9.89
C ASN A 177 -14.03 3.93 9.04
N CYS A 178 -14.18 2.86 8.26
CA CYS A 178 -13.12 2.34 7.41
C CYS A 178 -12.69 3.30 6.27
N TRP A 179 -13.58 4.21 5.86
CA TRP A 179 -13.26 5.18 4.81
C TRP A 179 -12.18 6.19 5.22
N ASP A 180 -11.97 6.38 6.52
CA ASP A 180 -10.99 7.34 7.02
C ASP A 180 -9.55 6.86 6.78
N ASN A 181 -9.30 5.55 6.57
CA ASN A 181 -8.00 4.98 6.23
C ASN A 181 -7.99 4.22 4.87
N ALA A 182 -8.80 4.67 3.93
CA ALA A 182 -9.08 3.98 2.67
C ALA A 182 -7.82 3.67 1.83
N VAL A 183 -6.74 4.46 1.93
CA VAL A 183 -5.51 4.23 1.17
C VAL A 183 -4.75 3.02 1.70
N ALA A 184 -4.59 2.89 3.00
CA ALA A 184 -3.94 1.71 3.61
C ALA A 184 -4.78 0.44 3.37
N GLU A 185 -6.11 0.55 3.52
CA GLU A 185 -7.03 -0.56 3.20
C GLU A 185 -6.94 -0.98 1.72
N SER A 186 -6.83 -0.03 0.79
CA SER A 186 -6.66 -0.32 -0.65
C SER A 186 -5.35 -1.04 -0.94
N PHE A 187 -4.27 -0.68 -0.22
CA PHE A 187 -3.00 -1.41 -0.31
C PHE A 187 -3.19 -2.86 0.15
N PHE A 188 -3.76 -3.09 1.33
CA PHE A 188 -3.96 -4.45 1.83
C PHE A 188 -4.90 -5.29 0.97
N LYS A 189 -5.93 -4.67 0.40
CA LYS A 189 -6.79 -5.33 -0.58
C LYS A 189 -5.99 -5.77 -1.80
N SER A 190 -5.08 -4.93 -2.30
CA SER A 190 -4.19 -5.26 -3.44
C SER A 190 -3.24 -6.39 -3.07
N LEU A 191 -2.52 -6.28 -1.94
CA LEU A 191 -1.60 -7.31 -1.44
C LEU A 191 -2.31 -8.66 -1.32
N LYS A 192 -3.44 -8.71 -0.61
CA LYS A 192 -4.19 -9.95 -0.38
C LYS A 192 -4.72 -10.56 -1.68
N THR A 193 -5.20 -9.75 -2.61
CA THR A 193 -5.69 -10.22 -3.91
C THR A 193 -4.57 -10.70 -4.81
N GLU A 194 -3.46 -9.98 -4.86
CA GLU A 194 -2.37 -10.24 -5.80
C GLU A 194 -1.40 -11.31 -5.31
N LEU A 195 -1.27 -11.51 -3.98
CA LEU A 195 -0.29 -12.41 -3.37
C LEU A 195 -0.90 -13.54 -2.55
N ILE A 196 -1.94 -13.28 -1.75
CA ILE A 196 -2.40 -14.22 -0.70
C ILE A 196 -3.56 -15.08 -1.20
N TYR A 197 -4.63 -14.44 -1.72
CA TYR A 197 -5.87 -15.15 -2.05
C TYR A 197 -5.69 -16.10 -3.24
N GLY A 198 -6.23 -17.31 -3.10
CA GLY A 198 -6.14 -18.38 -4.10
C GLY A 198 -4.83 -19.17 -4.09
N ASN A 199 -3.89 -18.81 -3.22
CA ASN A 199 -2.66 -19.57 -3.01
C ASN A 199 -2.80 -20.48 -1.77
N LYS A 200 -2.02 -21.57 -1.76
CA LYS A 200 -1.92 -22.45 -0.57
C LYS A 200 -1.23 -21.72 0.57
N LEU A 201 -1.55 -22.09 1.80
CA LEU A 201 -0.81 -21.63 2.97
C LEU A 201 0.65 -22.10 2.90
N ILE A 202 1.56 -21.20 3.17
CA ILE A 202 3.01 -21.44 3.19
C ILE A 202 3.58 -21.17 4.59
N PHE A 203 4.81 -21.59 4.85
CA PHE A 203 5.50 -21.33 6.10
C PHE A 203 5.83 -19.83 6.26
N ARG A 204 6.03 -19.38 7.50
CA ARG A 204 6.31 -17.97 7.82
C ARG A 204 7.51 -17.44 7.03
N LYS A 205 8.64 -18.13 7.07
CA LYS A 205 9.87 -17.72 6.37
C LYS A 205 9.67 -17.52 4.87
N GLN A 206 8.87 -18.38 4.23
CA GLN A 206 8.53 -18.23 2.82
C GLN A 206 7.61 -17.03 2.60
N MET A 207 6.61 -16.84 3.47
CA MET A 207 5.70 -15.69 3.40
C MET A 207 6.45 -14.36 3.59
N GLU A 208 7.43 -14.29 4.48
CA GLU A 208 8.31 -13.13 4.68
C GLU A 208 9.04 -12.75 3.38
N SER A 209 9.62 -13.72 2.71
CA SER A 209 10.29 -13.51 1.42
C SER A 209 9.32 -13.02 0.33
N GLU A 210 8.14 -13.62 0.24
CA GLU A 210 7.11 -13.23 -0.73
C GLU A 210 6.59 -11.81 -0.48
N ILE A 211 6.39 -11.42 0.79
CA ILE A 211 5.96 -10.05 1.17
C ILE A 211 7.07 -9.05 0.86
N PHE A 212 8.32 -9.37 1.20
CA PHE A 212 9.46 -8.52 0.86
C PHE A 212 9.53 -8.26 -0.65
N GLN A 213 9.49 -9.32 -1.46
CA GLN A 213 9.49 -9.18 -2.92
C GLN A 213 8.27 -8.41 -3.45
N TYR A 214 7.10 -8.64 -2.84
CA TYR A 214 5.90 -7.91 -3.22
C TYR A 214 6.03 -6.42 -2.93
N ILE A 215 6.51 -6.03 -1.76
CA ILE A 215 6.60 -4.62 -1.37
C ILE A 215 7.73 -3.92 -2.11
N GLU A 216 8.97 -4.43 -1.98
CA GLU A 216 10.16 -3.70 -2.43
C GLU A 216 10.36 -3.74 -3.94
N ILE A 217 10.02 -4.86 -4.57
CA ILE A 217 10.27 -5.03 -6.01
C ILE A 217 9.01 -4.77 -6.83
N TRP A 218 7.89 -5.37 -6.42
CA TRP A 218 6.67 -5.25 -7.20
C TRP A 218 5.93 -3.93 -6.94
N TYR A 219 5.47 -3.72 -5.71
CA TYR A 219 4.60 -2.58 -5.37
C TYR A 219 5.32 -1.22 -5.53
N ASN A 220 6.52 -1.09 -4.96
CA ASN A 220 7.25 0.16 -4.95
C ASN A 220 7.91 0.52 -6.29
N ARG A 221 8.23 -0.46 -7.16
CA ARG A 221 8.99 -0.20 -8.39
C ARG A 221 8.23 -0.47 -9.68
N LYS A 222 7.51 -1.61 -9.75
CA LYS A 222 6.95 -2.11 -11.03
C LYS A 222 5.45 -1.93 -11.17
N ARG A 223 4.72 -1.89 -10.04
CA ARG A 223 3.27 -1.86 -10.06
C ARG A 223 2.74 -0.52 -10.55
N ARG A 224 1.79 -0.54 -11.50
CA ARG A 224 1.07 0.66 -11.93
C ARG A 224 -0.05 1.03 -10.96
N HIS A 225 -0.10 2.31 -10.60
CA HIS A 225 -1.03 2.86 -9.62
C HIS A 225 -2.09 3.74 -10.30
N SER A 226 -3.37 3.39 -10.16
CA SER A 226 -4.46 4.20 -10.74
C SER A 226 -4.52 5.62 -10.19
N SER A 227 -4.15 5.80 -8.91
CA SER A 227 -4.05 7.12 -8.28
C SER A 227 -2.90 7.99 -8.81
N LEU A 228 -1.96 7.41 -9.54
CA LEU A 228 -0.83 8.08 -10.21
C LEU A 228 -1.01 8.07 -11.75
N ASN A 229 -2.25 8.08 -12.23
CA ASN A 229 -2.56 7.97 -13.66
C ASN A 229 -1.90 6.74 -14.33
N TYR A 230 -1.93 5.61 -13.65
CA TYR A 230 -1.31 4.35 -14.07
C TYR A 230 0.21 4.40 -14.27
N LYS A 231 0.89 5.41 -13.73
CA LYS A 231 2.36 5.39 -13.62
C LYS A 231 2.81 4.43 -12.52
N THR A 232 4.03 3.92 -12.62
CA THR A 232 4.73 3.36 -11.47
C THR A 232 5.14 4.48 -10.51
N ILE A 233 5.50 4.15 -9.28
CA ILE A 233 6.00 5.13 -8.31
C ILE A 233 7.30 5.77 -8.82
N GLU A 234 8.16 4.98 -9.46
CA GLU A 234 9.42 5.44 -10.03
C GLU A 234 9.20 6.39 -11.20
N GLU A 235 8.34 6.05 -12.17
CA GLU A 235 7.95 6.94 -13.27
C GLU A 235 7.35 8.25 -12.75
N PHE A 236 6.50 8.19 -11.71
CA PHE A 236 5.88 9.38 -11.11
C PHE A 236 6.93 10.29 -10.47
N ASN A 237 7.86 9.73 -9.69
CA ASN A 237 8.89 10.50 -9.01
C ASN A 237 9.91 11.10 -9.98
N ASN A 238 10.30 10.36 -11.02
CA ASN A 238 11.22 10.86 -12.05
C ASN A 238 10.64 12.06 -12.78
N LEU A 239 9.38 12.01 -13.19
CA LEU A 239 8.71 13.14 -13.84
C LEU A 239 8.67 14.39 -12.93
N ASN A 240 8.31 14.20 -11.66
CA ASN A 240 8.21 15.33 -10.72
C ASN A 240 9.58 15.93 -10.34
N ASN A 241 10.65 15.12 -10.34
CA ASN A 241 12.02 15.61 -10.11
C ASN A 241 12.55 16.40 -11.31
N VAL A 242 12.22 16.01 -12.54
CA VAL A 242 12.58 16.78 -13.74
C VAL A 242 11.96 18.18 -13.69
N TYR A 243 10.69 18.30 -13.31
CA TYR A 243 10.04 19.62 -13.19
C TYR A 243 10.61 20.48 -12.05
N LYS A 244 11.12 19.89 -10.96
CA LYS A 244 11.78 20.64 -9.87
C LYS A 244 13.15 21.19 -10.25
N ASN A 245 13.84 20.56 -11.20
CA ASN A 245 15.17 20.98 -11.66
C ASN A 245 15.11 21.98 -12.83
N VAL A 246 13.93 22.29 -13.36
CA VAL A 246 13.70 23.23 -14.49
C VAL A 246 13.02 24.54 -14.02
N ALA A 247 12.58 24.61 -12.76
CA ALA A 247 11.99 25.79 -12.13
C ALA A 247 12.98 26.47 -11.19
#